data_5d05e6cc3f7922abdcec8f6f7d7a2c34
#
_entry.id   5d05e6cc3f7922abdcec8f6f7d7a2c34
#
_cell.length_a   1.000
_cell.length_b   1.000
_cell.length_c   1.000
_cell.angle_alpha   90.00
_cell.angle_beta   90.00
_cell.angle_gamma   90.00
#
_symmetry.space_group_name_H-M   'P 1'
#
loop_
_entity.id
_entity.type
_entity.pdbx_description
1 polymer ?
#
loop_
_entity_poly.entity_id
_entity_poly.type
_entity_poly.pdbx_seq_one_letter_code
_entity_poly.pdbx_strand_id
1 'polypeptide(L)'
;AGIVGDTGRFLYPSTTSRTFEMVSHLRSFDFDFTGLSRLMDSMSFKIAKLQGYVYDHLEIDENGASRVTLTQELLKHYQITDAETAAIVSAPGRIEDVSVWAIFVEQADGHYRVRMRSKALVINEIAKRHDGGGHPLASGANSYSLEENEQIYRELQEVAKAK
;
A
#
# COMPACT_ATOMS: atom_id res chain seq x y z
N ALA A 1 19.69 1.28 -1.29
CA ALA A 1 18.27 1.24 -1.71
C ALA A 1 17.59 -0.05 -1.24
N GLY A 2 18.10 -1.27 -1.56
CA GLY A 2 17.46 -2.55 -1.24
C GLY A 2 17.10 -2.72 0.24
N ILE A 3 18.05 -2.55 1.15
CA ILE A 3 17.79 -2.67 2.60
C ILE A 3 16.64 -1.76 3.03
N VAL A 4 16.61 -0.51 2.58
CA VAL A 4 15.54 0.45 2.92
C VAL A 4 14.18 -0.01 2.40
N GLY A 5 14.14 -0.58 1.19
CA GLY A 5 12.91 -1.14 0.61
C GLY A 5 12.41 -2.37 1.38
N ASP A 6 13.27 -3.36 1.59
CA ASP A 6 12.91 -4.64 2.21
C ASP A 6 12.57 -4.52 3.71
N THR A 7 13.08 -3.49 4.37
CA THR A 7 12.79 -3.20 5.79
C THR A 7 11.67 -2.19 5.99
N GLY A 8 11.03 -1.72 4.91
CA GLY A 8 10.04 -0.65 5.00
C GLY A 8 10.58 0.59 5.71
N ARG A 9 11.77 1.06 5.34
CA ARG A 9 12.51 2.14 6.03
C ARG A 9 12.79 1.84 7.51
N PHE A 10 13.18 0.60 7.80
CA PHE A 10 13.47 0.09 9.15
C PHE A 10 12.24 -0.04 10.07
N LEU A 11 11.03 0.02 9.53
CA LEU A 11 9.78 -0.10 10.28
C LEU A 11 9.27 -1.55 10.40
N TYR A 12 9.79 -2.47 9.59
CA TYR A 12 9.31 -3.85 9.63
C TYR A 12 10.03 -4.69 10.69
N PRO A 13 9.36 -5.72 11.25
CA PRO A 13 9.97 -6.63 12.24
C PRO A 13 11.23 -7.37 11.76
N SER A 14 11.44 -7.47 10.45
CA SER A 14 12.65 -8.01 9.84
C SER A 14 13.90 -7.13 10.06
N THR A 15 13.74 -5.89 10.56
CA THR A 15 14.84 -5.01 10.93
C THR A 15 15.49 -5.48 12.22
N THR A 16 16.74 -5.87 12.14
CA THR A 16 17.53 -6.40 13.29
C THR A 16 18.79 -5.57 13.50
N SER A 17 19.52 -5.83 14.61
CA SER A 17 20.86 -5.25 14.85
C SER A 17 21.78 -5.51 13.66
N ARG A 18 21.71 -6.72 13.08
CA ARG A 18 22.49 -7.07 11.87
C ARG A 18 22.19 -6.19 10.68
N THR A 19 20.93 -5.75 10.52
CA THR A 19 20.54 -4.80 9.46
C THR A 19 21.31 -3.47 9.62
N PHE A 20 21.39 -2.94 10.84
CA PHE A 20 22.10 -1.69 11.10
C PHE A 20 23.61 -1.83 10.97
N GLU A 21 24.20 -2.97 11.35
CA GLU A 21 25.62 -3.27 11.11
C GLU A 21 25.94 -3.23 9.61
N MET A 22 25.08 -3.84 8.78
CA MET A 22 25.23 -3.82 7.32
C MET A 22 25.09 -2.42 6.75
N VAL A 23 24.14 -1.63 7.24
CA VAL A 23 24.00 -0.21 6.83
C VAL A 23 25.23 0.60 7.22
N SER A 24 25.75 0.41 8.43
CA SER A 24 26.99 1.06 8.89
C SER A 24 28.18 0.69 8.00
N HIS A 25 28.33 -0.60 7.68
CA HIS A 25 29.38 -1.04 6.75
C HIS A 25 29.21 -0.41 5.36
N LEU A 26 28.01 -0.40 4.79
CA LEU A 26 27.76 0.24 3.51
C LEU A 26 28.03 1.74 3.53
N ARG A 27 27.79 2.41 4.66
CA ARG A 27 28.04 3.84 4.83
C ARG A 27 29.55 4.19 4.85
N SER A 28 30.41 3.22 5.10
CA SER A 28 31.88 3.42 5.04
C SER A 28 32.41 3.55 3.61
N PHE A 29 31.64 3.16 2.60
CA PHE A 29 32.01 3.36 1.19
C PHE A 29 31.71 4.80 0.75
N ASP A 30 32.52 5.30 -0.17
CA ASP A 30 32.33 6.63 -0.73
C ASP A 30 31.24 6.60 -1.80
N PHE A 31 30.05 7.13 -1.44
CA PHE A 31 28.95 7.37 -2.36
C PHE A 31 28.02 8.46 -1.80
N ASP A 32 27.25 9.11 -2.65
CA ASP A 32 26.29 10.13 -2.24
C ASP A 32 25.07 9.52 -1.51
N PHE A 33 25.27 9.17 -0.25
CA PHE A 33 24.21 8.62 0.62
C PHE A 33 23.03 9.59 0.76
N THR A 34 23.31 10.88 0.93
CA THR A 34 22.28 11.90 1.16
C THR A 34 21.43 12.11 -0.10
N GLY A 35 22.07 12.23 -1.27
CA GLY A 35 21.36 12.33 -2.54
C GLY A 35 20.50 11.10 -2.82
N LEU A 36 21.05 9.90 -2.60
CA LEU A 36 20.29 8.66 -2.74
C LEU A 36 19.08 8.62 -1.79
N SER A 37 19.25 9.00 -0.54
CA SER A 37 18.16 8.99 0.46
C SER A 37 17.07 9.99 0.08
N ARG A 38 17.42 11.19 -0.36
CA ARG A 38 16.47 12.20 -0.86
C ARG A 38 15.72 11.72 -2.10
N LEU A 39 16.42 11.09 -3.04
CA LEU A 39 15.79 10.52 -4.24
C LEU A 39 14.75 9.45 -3.88
N MET A 40 15.07 8.58 -2.92
CA MET A 40 14.15 7.55 -2.44
C MET A 40 12.96 8.10 -1.65
N ASP A 41 13.06 9.32 -1.13
CA ASP A 41 12.00 9.99 -0.38
C ASP A 41 11.16 10.95 -1.23
N SER A 42 11.64 11.30 -2.40
CA SER A 42 10.95 12.23 -3.30
C SER A 42 9.79 11.55 -4.02
N MET A 43 8.77 12.32 -4.28
CA MET A 43 7.65 11.94 -5.14
C MET A 43 7.31 13.06 -6.13
N SER A 44 6.72 12.72 -7.26
CA SER A 44 6.25 13.73 -8.22
C SER A 44 5.02 14.47 -7.68
N PHE A 45 4.80 15.68 -8.16
CA PHE A 45 3.64 16.48 -7.72
C PHE A 45 2.29 15.81 -8.03
N LYS A 46 2.19 15.07 -9.15
CA LYS A 46 0.98 14.32 -9.48
C LYS A 46 0.71 13.18 -8.48
N ILE A 47 1.76 12.50 -8.01
CA ILE A 47 1.64 11.46 -6.96
C ILE A 47 1.27 12.11 -5.61
N ALA A 48 1.83 13.27 -5.27
CA ALA A 48 1.43 14.00 -4.06
C ALA A 48 -0.06 14.38 -4.08
N LYS A 49 -0.59 14.83 -5.24
CA LYS A 49 -2.03 15.09 -5.42
C LYS A 49 -2.88 13.84 -5.24
N LEU A 50 -2.47 12.71 -5.86
CA LEU A 50 -3.17 11.44 -5.68
C LEU A 50 -3.16 10.98 -4.22
N GLN A 51 -2.03 11.13 -3.54
CA GLN A 51 -1.95 10.80 -2.12
C GLN A 51 -2.87 11.68 -1.26
N GLY A 52 -2.96 12.97 -1.58
CA GLY A 52 -3.93 13.88 -0.96
C GLY A 52 -5.37 13.41 -1.17
N TYR A 53 -5.72 13.02 -2.40
CA TYR A 53 -7.03 12.44 -2.69
C TYR A 53 -7.31 11.18 -1.87
N VAL A 54 -6.33 10.28 -1.78
CA VAL A 54 -6.47 9.04 -0.97
C VAL A 54 -6.79 9.37 0.49
N TYR A 55 -6.11 10.31 1.10
CA TYR A 55 -6.38 10.70 2.49
C TYR A 55 -7.75 11.35 2.68
N ASP A 56 -8.17 12.17 1.73
CA ASP A 56 -9.44 12.90 1.78
C ASP A 56 -10.67 11.98 1.57
N HIS A 57 -10.49 10.90 0.80
CA HIS A 57 -11.57 10.00 0.41
C HIS A 57 -11.45 8.60 1.05
N LEU A 58 -10.54 8.43 2.01
CA LEU A 58 -10.38 7.17 2.71
C LEU A 58 -11.58 6.92 3.65
N GLU A 59 -12.33 5.88 3.39
CA GLU A 59 -13.36 5.40 4.31
C GLU A 59 -12.69 4.50 5.36
N ILE A 60 -12.92 4.77 6.64
CA ILE A 60 -12.37 4.00 7.76
C ILE A 60 -13.53 3.59 8.67
N ASP A 61 -13.63 2.31 8.99
CA ASP A 61 -14.61 1.82 9.96
C ASP A 61 -14.09 1.89 11.41
N GLU A 62 -14.96 1.58 12.34
CA GLU A 62 -14.67 1.62 13.78
C GLU A 62 -13.57 0.66 14.25
N ASN A 63 -13.22 -0.37 13.46
CA ASN A 63 -12.20 -1.38 13.75
C ASN A 63 -10.88 -1.13 13.00
N GLY A 64 -10.83 -0.08 12.17
CA GLY A 64 -9.66 0.32 11.41
C GLY A 64 -9.49 -0.40 10.07
N ALA A 65 -10.54 -1.04 9.55
CA ALA A 65 -10.57 -1.44 8.15
C ALA A 65 -10.86 -0.23 7.27
N SER A 66 -10.10 -0.05 6.20
CA SER A 66 -10.28 1.11 5.35
C SER A 66 -10.20 0.79 3.86
N ARG A 67 -10.82 1.65 3.07
CA ARG A 67 -10.84 1.53 1.62
C ARG A 67 -10.83 2.88 0.92
N VAL A 68 -10.38 2.87 -0.33
CA VAL A 68 -10.54 3.97 -1.28
C VAL A 68 -10.59 3.39 -2.70
N THR A 69 -11.39 4.00 -3.56
CA THR A 69 -11.49 3.64 -4.98
C THR A 69 -10.86 4.72 -5.84
N LEU A 70 -10.01 4.30 -6.77
CA LEU A 70 -9.38 5.14 -7.79
C LEU A 70 -10.02 4.81 -9.14
N THR A 71 -10.88 5.70 -9.63
CA THR A 71 -11.57 5.51 -10.91
C THR A 71 -10.66 5.85 -12.10
N GLN A 72 -11.00 5.33 -13.28
CA GLN A 72 -10.30 5.70 -14.52
C GLN A 72 -10.38 7.20 -14.82
N GLU A 73 -11.49 7.85 -14.48
CA GLU A 73 -11.65 9.30 -14.62
C GLU A 73 -10.64 10.05 -13.73
N LEU A 74 -10.52 9.64 -12.46
CA LEU A 74 -9.55 10.21 -11.53
C LEU A 74 -8.11 10.03 -12.00
N LEU A 75 -7.75 8.82 -12.45
CA LEU A 75 -6.41 8.54 -12.96
C LEU A 75 -6.08 9.41 -14.18
N LYS A 76 -7.03 9.58 -15.11
CA LYS A 76 -6.88 10.49 -16.25
C LYS A 76 -6.73 11.94 -15.81
N HIS A 77 -7.55 12.40 -14.85
CA HIS A 77 -7.48 13.76 -14.33
C HIS A 77 -6.09 14.09 -13.75
N TYR A 78 -5.49 13.18 -13.00
CA TYR A 78 -4.15 13.37 -12.44
C TYR A 78 -3.01 12.94 -13.37
N GLN A 79 -3.32 12.43 -14.57
CA GLN A 79 -2.34 11.88 -15.51
C GLN A 79 -1.47 10.78 -14.91
N ILE A 80 -2.10 9.85 -14.21
CA ILE A 80 -1.48 8.75 -13.49
C ILE A 80 -1.83 7.43 -14.18
N THR A 81 -0.83 6.59 -14.40
CA THR A 81 -1.01 5.22 -14.89
C THR A 81 -1.32 4.27 -13.73
N ASP A 82 -1.92 3.11 -14.03
CA ASP A 82 -2.12 2.05 -13.03
C ASP A 82 -0.83 1.68 -12.29
N ALA A 83 0.28 1.56 -13.00
CA ALA A 83 1.58 1.23 -12.40
C ALA A 83 2.03 2.29 -11.37
N GLU A 84 1.79 3.55 -11.62
CA GLU A 84 2.16 4.65 -10.72
C GLU A 84 1.32 4.67 -9.43
N THR A 85 0.11 4.04 -9.42
CA THR A 85 -0.70 3.92 -8.20
C THR A 85 0.00 3.10 -7.12
N ALA A 86 1.02 2.30 -7.46
CA ALA A 86 1.83 1.58 -6.49
C ALA A 86 2.52 2.52 -5.48
N ALA A 87 2.82 3.77 -5.88
CA ALA A 87 3.50 4.75 -5.04
C ALA A 87 2.69 5.18 -3.80
N ILE A 88 1.35 5.07 -3.85
CA ILE A 88 0.48 5.52 -2.74
C ILE A 88 -0.09 4.37 -1.91
N VAL A 89 0.23 3.12 -2.24
CA VAL A 89 -0.38 1.95 -1.59
C VAL A 89 -0.10 1.90 -0.08
N SER A 90 1.03 2.40 0.38
CA SER A 90 1.38 2.45 1.80
C SER A 90 0.86 3.68 2.54
N ALA A 91 0.25 4.64 1.84
CA ALA A 91 -0.19 5.90 2.44
C ALA A 91 -1.20 5.71 3.59
N PRO A 92 -2.27 4.89 3.46
CA PRO A 92 -3.24 4.69 4.54
C PRO A 92 -2.62 4.13 5.83
N GLY A 93 -1.57 3.32 5.73
CA GLY A 93 -0.90 2.74 6.89
C GLY A 93 -0.20 3.75 7.82
N ARG A 94 -0.04 5.01 7.39
CA ARG A 94 0.47 6.11 8.24
C ARG A 94 -0.59 6.71 9.16
N ILE A 95 -1.86 6.40 8.93
CA ILE A 95 -2.97 6.86 9.76
C ILE A 95 -3.05 5.94 10.98
N GLU A 96 -3.12 6.50 12.19
CA GLU A 96 -3.11 5.75 13.45
C GLU A 96 -4.27 4.76 13.51
N ASP A 97 -5.46 5.22 13.17
CA ASP A 97 -6.70 4.45 13.24
C ASP A 97 -6.83 3.34 12.18
N VAL A 98 -5.97 3.32 11.15
CA VAL A 98 -5.99 2.30 10.11
C VAL A 98 -5.17 1.09 10.52
N SER A 99 -5.78 -0.11 10.47
CA SER A 99 -5.13 -1.40 10.73
C SER A 99 -4.90 -2.22 9.45
N VAL A 100 -5.87 -2.17 8.54
CA VAL A 100 -5.88 -2.90 7.28
C VAL A 100 -6.60 -2.07 6.23
N TRP A 101 -6.15 -2.14 4.97
CA TRP A 101 -6.75 -1.32 3.90
C TRP A 101 -6.70 -1.97 2.54
N ALA A 102 -7.65 -1.57 1.70
CA ALA A 102 -7.70 -1.86 0.27
C ALA A 102 -7.75 -0.59 -0.56
N ILE A 103 -6.99 -0.55 -1.64
CA ILE A 103 -7.10 0.44 -2.71
C ILE A 103 -7.61 -0.30 -3.94
N PHE A 104 -8.82 0.05 -4.36
CA PHE A 104 -9.46 -0.47 -5.57
C PHE A 104 -9.10 0.43 -6.74
N VAL A 105 -8.37 -0.09 -7.72
CA VAL A 105 -7.92 0.66 -8.90
C VAL A 105 -8.68 0.14 -10.11
N GLU A 106 -9.63 0.94 -10.59
CA GLU A 106 -10.40 0.63 -11.79
C GLU A 106 -9.47 0.49 -13.00
N GLN A 107 -9.66 -0.56 -13.77
CA GLN A 107 -8.92 -0.84 -15.01
C GLN A 107 -9.72 -0.42 -16.24
N ALA A 108 -9.05 -0.31 -17.38
CA ALA A 108 -9.67 0.17 -18.62
C ALA A 108 -10.80 -0.74 -19.16
N ASP A 109 -10.81 -2.01 -18.78
CA ASP A 109 -11.83 -3.01 -19.13
C ASP A 109 -12.95 -3.13 -18.09
N GLY A 110 -12.92 -2.29 -17.04
CA GLY A 110 -13.96 -2.20 -16.02
C GLY A 110 -13.77 -3.12 -14.80
N HIS A 111 -12.76 -4.01 -14.79
CA HIS A 111 -12.42 -4.71 -13.56
C HIS A 111 -11.60 -3.82 -12.60
N TYR A 112 -11.38 -4.27 -11.36
CA TYR A 112 -10.57 -3.57 -10.37
C TYR A 112 -9.35 -4.40 -10.00
N ARG A 113 -8.18 -3.76 -10.04
CA ARG A 113 -7.00 -4.27 -9.34
C ARG A 113 -7.07 -3.83 -7.89
N VAL A 114 -7.11 -4.79 -6.98
CA VAL A 114 -7.20 -4.53 -5.54
C VAL A 114 -5.82 -4.67 -4.91
N ARG A 115 -5.38 -3.61 -4.25
CA ARG A 115 -4.10 -3.59 -3.52
C ARG A 115 -4.39 -3.56 -2.04
N MET A 116 -4.09 -4.64 -1.34
CA MET A 116 -4.35 -4.78 0.10
C MET A 116 -3.08 -4.73 0.91
N ARG A 117 -3.15 -4.06 2.05
CA ARG A 117 -2.06 -3.98 3.03
C ARG A 117 -2.61 -4.06 4.44
N SER A 118 -1.73 -4.45 5.37
CA SER A 118 -2.05 -4.51 6.80
C SER A 118 -0.83 -4.13 7.63
N LYS A 119 -1.05 -3.58 8.80
CA LYS A 119 0.01 -3.35 9.79
C LYS A 119 0.45 -4.64 10.49
N ALA A 120 -0.49 -5.57 10.76
CA ALA A 120 -0.22 -6.81 11.49
C ALA A 120 -1.15 -7.98 11.15
N LEU A 121 -2.29 -7.72 10.52
CA LEU A 121 -3.34 -8.72 10.27
C LEU A 121 -3.07 -9.49 8.98
N VAL A 122 -3.33 -10.80 8.99
CA VAL A 122 -3.11 -11.67 7.81
C VAL A 122 -4.25 -11.48 6.80
N ILE A 123 -3.90 -11.07 5.58
CA ILE A 123 -4.85 -10.72 4.51
C ILE A 123 -4.67 -11.52 3.21
N ASN A 124 -3.63 -12.31 3.09
CA ASN A 124 -3.36 -13.05 1.84
C ASN A 124 -4.41 -14.13 1.53
N GLU A 125 -5.12 -14.63 2.54
CA GLU A 125 -6.22 -15.58 2.32
C GLU A 125 -7.44 -14.91 1.67
N ILE A 126 -7.68 -13.61 1.96
CA ILE A 126 -8.67 -12.83 1.23
C ILE A 126 -8.27 -12.73 -0.24
N ALA A 127 -7.02 -12.34 -0.51
CA ALA A 127 -6.53 -12.21 -1.88
C ALA A 127 -6.69 -13.50 -2.71
N LYS A 128 -6.42 -14.67 -2.11
CA LYS A 128 -6.57 -15.97 -2.78
C LYS A 128 -8.02 -16.29 -3.18
N ARG A 129 -9.01 -15.81 -2.41
CA ARG A 129 -10.43 -16.01 -2.75
C ARG A 129 -10.90 -15.11 -3.89
N HIS A 130 -10.16 -14.03 -4.17
CA HIS A 130 -10.47 -13.02 -5.18
C HIS A 130 -9.41 -12.94 -6.29
N ASP A 131 -9.09 -14.07 -6.89
CA ASP A 131 -8.19 -14.20 -8.01
C ASP A 131 -6.85 -13.44 -7.81
N GLY A 132 -6.22 -13.69 -6.67
CA GLY A 132 -5.02 -13.00 -6.28
C GLY A 132 -4.10 -13.80 -5.36
N GLY A 133 -3.27 -13.08 -4.59
CA GLY A 133 -2.32 -13.66 -3.66
C GLY A 133 -1.31 -12.64 -3.15
N GLY A 134 -0.26 -13.12 -2.50
CA GLY A 134 0.81 -12.29 -1.96
C GLY A 134 1.26 -12.72 -0.58
N HIS A 135 1.93 -11.80 0.11
CA HIS A 135 2.43 -12.01 1.46
C HIS A 135 1.33 -11.77 2.51
N PRO A 136 1.46 -12.30 3.74
CA PRO A 136 0.47 -12.13 4.80
C PRO A 136 0.01 -10.68 5.03
N LEU A 137 0.91 -9.70 4.93
CA LEU A 137 0.63 -8.28 5.20
C LEU A 137 0.56 -7.41 3.93
N ALA A 138 0.80 -7.99 2.75
CA ALA A 138 0.89 -7.26 1.49
C ALA A 138 0.44 -8.15 0.33
N SER A 139 -0.80 -8.01 -0.09
CA SER A 139 -1.43 -8.85 -1.11
C SER A 139 -2.12 -8.02 -2.17
N GLY A 140 -2.39 -8.65 -3.31
CA GLY A 140 -3.19 -8.10 -4.39
C GLY A 140 -4.23 -9.10 -4.83
N ALA A 141 -5.36 -8.59 -5.33
CA ALA A 141 -6.45 -9.37 -5.87
C ALA A 141 -7.01 -8.70 -7.13
N ASN A 142 -7.91 -9.38 -7.82
CA ASN A 142 -8.76 -8.78 -8.83
C ASN A 142 -10.21 -8.79 -8.32
N SER A 143 -11.00 -7.85 -8.79
CA SER A 143 -12.43 -7.79 -8.54
C SER A 143 -13.13 -7.37 -9.84
N TYR A 144 -14.25 -7.99 -10.11
CA TYR A 144 -14.93 -7.85 -11.41
C TYR A 144 -16.27 -7.13 -11.32
N SER A 145 -16.65 -6.68 -10.10
CA SER A 145 -17.86 -5.89 -9.89
C SER A 145 -17.76 -5.02 -8.63
N LEU A 146 -18.69 -4.08 -8.50
CA LEU A 146 -18.80 -3.27 -7.28
C LEU A 146 -19.26 -4.14 -6.09
N GLU A 147 -20.09 -5.15 -6.33
CA GLU A 147 -20.53 -6.11 -5.32
C GLU A 147 -19.35 -6.90 -4.76
N GLU A 148 -18.40 -7.29 -5.61
CA GLU A 148 -17.19 -7.98 -5.19
C GLU A 148 -16.25 -7.04 -4.42
N ASN A 149 -16.15 -5.75 -4.82
CA ASN A 149 -15.44 -4.75 -4.03
C ASN A 149 -16.00 -4.64 -2.60
N GLU A 150 -17.34 -4.62 -2.47
CA GLU A 150 -18.00 -4.61 -1.18
C GLU A 150 -17.74 -5.89 -0.38
N GLN A 151 -17.71 -7.05 -1.04
CA GLN A 151 -17.39 -8.32 -0.40
C GLN A 151 -15.96 -8.33 0.15
N ILE A 152 -14.96 -7.94 -0.66
CA ILE A 152 -13.56 -7.82 -0.22
C ILE A 152 -13.44 -6.87 0.98
N TYR A 153 -14.15 -5.74 0.95
CA TYR A 153 -14.12 -4.80 2.07
C TYR A 153 -14.75 -5.39 3.34
N ARG A 154 -15.89 -6.10 3.27
CA ARG A 154 -16.46 -6.80 4.42
C ARG A 154 -15.50 -7.84 5.00
N GLU A 155 -14.80 -8.58 4.17
CA GLU A 155 -13.81 -9.56 4.63
C GLU A 155 -12.65 -8.88 5.36
N LEU A 156 -12.20 -7.69 4.93
CA LEU A 156 -11.21 -6.88 5.65
C LEU A 156 -11.75 -6.38 6.99
N GLN A 157 -13.02 -5.97 7.04
CA GLN A 157 -13.69 -5.57 8.29
C GLN A 157 -13.75 -6.72 9.31
N GLU A 158 -14.08 -7.94 8.85
CA GLU A 158 -14.09 -9.11 9.74
C GLU A 158 -12.69 -9.43 10.28
N VAL A 159 -11.66 -9.30 9.47
CA VAL A 159 -10.26 -9.47 9.93
C VAL A 159 -9.88 -8.36 10.92
N ALA A 160 -10.33 -7.14 10.73
CA ALA A 160 -10.07 -6.02 11.65
C ALA A 160 -10.77 -6.19 13.00
N LYS A 161 -11.98 -6.76 13.04
CA LYS A 161 -12.72 -7.06 14.27
C LYS A 161 -12.07 -8.15 15.13
N ALA A 162 -11.34 -9.07 14.51
CA ALA A 162 -10.69 -10.19 15.21
C ALA A 162 -9.37 -9.79 15.90
N LYS A 163 -9.05 -8.51 15.98
CA LYS A 163 -7.83 -7.90 16.52
C LYS A 163 -7.68 -8.05 18.04
#